data_dcbe7e49c42524721b62351bddc4d858
#
_entry.id   dcbe7e49c42524721b62351bddc4d858
#
_cell.length_a   1.000
_cell.length_b   1.000
_cell.length_c   1.000
_cell.angle_alpha   90.00
_cell.angle_beta   90.00
_cell.angle_gamma   90.00
#
_symmetry.space_group_name_H-M   'P 1'
#
loop_
_entity.id
_entity.type
_entity.pdbx_description
1 polymer ?
#
loop_
_entity_poly.entity_id
_entity_poly.type
_entity_poly.pdbx_seq_one_letter_code
_entity_poly.pdbx_strand_id
1 'polypeptide(L)'
;SHISDHMLTTIHDPYGWLTQESLYDITMTSAINALKHGTTTVENSTILPDTAYEAMDTSGIRGILAPQMASSFRLDSDPLNWKQALEKTKSCIEHYHNPKRRMSVAVHIHDLWDCMEKLMDGALELAEQYDTRFVTHFWEFQNAVERADEMWRDDGGAFSHYMKRGLITSRSVLFHGSMLREPEIEAIAGTGASIIHNPDINGTNCGNCAYVPYMLKNGINVGLGSDYGSLDAMSAMKLMLIVHNIMPRAERVLPYQAPFYAATMGSARAYGLDQEIGSIEPGKKADIITIDLKKAPH
;
A
#
# COMPACT_ATOMS: atom_id res chain seq x y z
N SER A 1 -13.49 -0.07 -18.57
CA SER A 1 -12.54 -1.05 -19.10
C SER A 1 -11.31 -0.39 -19.72
N HIS A 2 -11.42 0.80 -20.33
CA HIS A 2 -10.29 1.46 -20.99
C HIS A 2 -9.33 2.19 -20.04
N ILE A 3 -9.78 2.65 -18.86
CA ILE A 3 -8.94 3.40 -17.92
C ILE A 3 -7.89 2.50 -17.29
N SER A 4 -8.27 1.28 -16.87
CA SER A 4 -7.33 0.34 -16.25
C SER A 4 -6.24 -0.13 -17.22
N ASP A 5 -6.60 -0.41 -18.48
CA ASP A 5 -5.62 -0.82 -19.51
C ASP A 5 -4.69 0.35 -19.88
N HIS A 6 -5.18 1.58 -19.87
CA HIS A 6 -4.38 2.77 -20.13
C HIS A 6 -3.45 3.10 -18.94
N MET A 7 -3.92 2.96 -17.72
CA MET A 7 -3.07 3.13 -16.53
C MET A 7 -1.96 2.09 -16.45
N LEU A 8 -2.26 0.82 -16.76
CA LEU A 8 -1.28 -0.26 -16.79
C LEU A 8 -0.15 0.00 -17.79
N THR A 9 -0.42 0.71 -18.88
CA THR A 9 0.57 1.05 -19.91
C THR A 9 1.27 2.39 -19.67
N THR A 10 0.68 3.30 -18.89
CA THR A 10 1.18 4.69 -18.76
C THR A 10 2.00 4.90 -17.48
N ILE A 11 1.72 4.15 -16.40
CA ILE A 11 2.37 4.37 -15.09
C ILE A 11 3.80 3.79 -15.02
N HIS A 12 4.19 2.89 -15.92
CA HIS A 12 5.48 2.20 -15.87
C HIS A 12 6.54 2.76 -16.83
N ASP A 13 6.50 4.07 -17.06
CA ASP A 13 7.47 4.78 -17.90
C ASP A 13 7.70 4.14 -19.28
N PRO A 14 6.64 3.94 -20.10
CA PRO A 14 6.79 3.35 -21.43
C PRO A 14 7.62 4.22 -22.36
N TYR A 15 7.97 5.43 -21.96
CA TYR A 15 8.70 6.41 -22.76
C TYR A 15 10.12 6.70 -22.26
N GLY A 16 10.56 6.04 -21.17
CA GLY A 16 11.90 6.24 -20.64
C GLY A 16 12.14 7.63 -20.03
N TRP A 17 11.09 8.28 -19.54
CA TRP A 17 11.21 9.61 -18.91
C TRP A 17 11.75 9.55 -17.48
N LEU A 18 11.60 8.40 -16.83
CA LEU A 18 11.97 8.21 -15.44
C LEU A 18 13.48 7.95 -15.33
N THR A 19 14.26 9.01 -15.27
CA THR A 19 15.69 8.98 -14.97
C THR A 19 15.92 8.96 -13.46
N GLN A 20 17.15 8.65 -13.03
CA GLN A 20 17.53 8.76 -11.61
C GLN A 20 17.31 10.19 -11.09
N GLU A 21 17.70 11.20 -11.87
CA GLU A 21 17.53 12.62 -11.52
C GLU A 21 16.06 12.98 -11.37
N SER A 22 15.22 12.66 -12.36
CA SER A 22 13.79 12.96 -12.30
C SER A 22 13.08 12.21 -11.17
N LEU A 23 13.45 10.96 -10.89
CA LEU A 23 12.89 10.22 -9.77
C LEU A 23 13.32 10.81 -8.42
N TYR A 24 14.58 11.24 -8.29
CA TYR A 24 15.05 11.91 -7.09
C TYR A 24 14.23 13.18 -6.81
N ASP A 25 14.06 14.03 -7.82
CA ASP A 25 13.33 15.30 -7.71
C ASP A 25 11.83 15.06 -7.39
N ILE A 26 11.20 14.10 -8.04
CA ILE A 26 9.80 13.72 -7.77
C ILE A 26 9.67 13.21 -6.34
N THR A 27 10.53 12.30 -5.91
CA THR A 27 10.48 11.72 -4.57
C THR A 27 10.75 12.77 -3.50
N MET A 28 11.73 13.63 -3.70
CA MET A 28 12.05 14.76 -2.80
C MET A 28 10.87 15.71 -2.69
N THR A 29 10.30 16.14 -3.81
CA THR A 29 9.17 17.06 -3.84
C THR A 29 7.96 16.44 -3.13
N SER A 30 7.67 15.17 -3.38
CA SER A 30 6.58 14.44 -2.74
C SER A 30 6.78 14.32 -1.23
N ALA A 31 8.00 14.00 -0.78
CA ALA A 31 8.33 13.92 0.64
C ALA A 31 8.18 15.28 1.35
N ILE A 32 8.64 16.36 0.74
CA ILE A 32 8.48 17.72 1.27
C ILE A 32 6.99 18.09 1.34
N ASN A 33 6.22 17.79 0.32
CA ASN A 33 4.78 18.05 0.30
C ASN A 33 4.06 17.23 1.37
N ALA A 34 4.39 15.95 1.52
CA ALA A 34 3.86 15.10 2.58
C ALA A 34 4.07 15.74 3.97
N LEU A 35 5.30 16.12 4.28
CA LEU A 35 5.65 16.77 5.55
C LEU A 35 4.88 18.08 5.77
N LYS A 36 4.73 18.92 4.74
CA LYS A 36 3.97 20.17 4.81
C LYS A 36 2.48 19.95 5.09
N HIS A 37 1.93 18.83 4.66
CA HIS A 37 0.52 18.45 4.87
C HIS A 37 0.30 17.48 6.04
N GLY A 38 1.33 17.32 6.89
CA GLY A 38 1.22 16.55 8.13
C GLY A 38 1.40 15.04 8.00
N THR A 39 1.81 14.55 6.83
CA THR A 39 2.17 13.15 6.63
C THR A 39 3.64 12.96 6.99
N THR A 40 3.92 12.24 8.06
CA THR A 40 5.29 12.04 8.60
C THR A 40 5.94 10.72 8.17
N THR A 41 5.14 9.78 7.68
CA THR A 41 5.59 8.47 7.21
C THR A 41 4.94 8.14 5.88
N VAL A 42 5.73 7.71 4.91
CA VAL A 42 5.23 7.27 3.59
C VAL A 42 5.81 5.91 3.24
N GLU A 43 4.99 5.09 2.60
CA GLU A 43 5.47 3.94 1.84
C GLU A 43 5.68 4.41 0.40
N ASN A 44 6.80 3.99 -0.19
CA ASN A 44 7.18 4.35 -1.56
C ASN A 44 7.43 3.10 -2.39
N SER A 45 6.46 2.77 -3.22
CA SER A 45 6.62 1.75 -4.27
C SER A 45 7.48 2.30 -5.40
N THR A 46 8.63 1.68 -5.68
CA THR A 46 9.60 2.24 -6.62
C THR A 46 10.33 1.19 -7.45
N ILE A 47 10.69 1.55 -8.67
CA ILE A 47 11.55 0.75 -9.56
C ILE A 47 13.04 1.09 -9.41
N LEU A 48 13.38 2.27 -8.84
CA LEU A 48 14.74 2.74 -8.57
C LEU A 48 14.94 2.97 -7.06
N PRO A 49 15.07 1.90 -6.25
CA PRO A 49 15.03 1.98 -4.81
C PRO A 49 16.17 2.81 -4.21
N ASP A 50 17.37 2.75 -4.78
CA ASP A 50 18.52 3.51 -4.26
C ASP A 50 18.29 5.02 -4.36
N THR A 51 17.77 5.47 -5.50
CA THR A 51 17.44 6.88 -5.74
C THR A 51 16.29 7.36 -4.84
N ALA A 52 15.26 6.54 -4.69
CA ALA A 52 14.14 6.85 -3.80
C ALA A 52 14.59 6.89 -2.33
N TYR A 53 15.45 5.97 -1.91
CA TYR A 53 16.03 5.98 -0.57
C TYR A 53 16.80 7.28 -0.30
N GLU A 54 17.69 7.68 -1.21
CA GLU A 54 18.50 8.89 -1.06
C GLU A 54 17.64 10.16 -0.89
N ALA A 55 16.61 10.31 -1.73
CA ALA A 55 15.67 11.42 -1.66
C ALA A 55 14.88 11.42 -0.35
N MET A 56 14.32 10.27 0.06
CA MET A 56 13.56 10.16 1.30
C MET A 56 14.43 10.40 2.53
N ASP A 57 15.63 9.83 2.60
CA ASP A 57 16.52 10.00 3.74
C ASP A 57 17.01 11.47 3.85
N THR A 58 17.33 12.10 2.73
CA THR A 58 17.71 13.53 2.66
C THR A 58 16.57 14.45 3.08
N SER A 59 15.32 14.14 2.70
CA SER A 59 14.15 14.94 3.10
C SER A 59 13.86 14.90 4.60
N GLY A 60 14.33 13.88 5.29
CA GLY A 60 14.09 13.65 6.72
C GLY A 60 12.76 12.94 7.01
N ILE A 61 11.94 12.58 6.02
CA ILE A 61 10.70 11.84 6.22
C ILE A 61 10.99 10.41 6.71
N ARG A 62 10.09 9.82 7.48
CA ARG A 62 10.14 8.37 7.71
C ARG A 62 9.64 7.64 6.47
N GLY A 63 10.34 6.57 6.06
CA GLY A 63 10.03 5.85 4.85
C GLY A 63 9.96 4.34 4.99
N ILE A 64 9.03 3.75 4.26
CA ILE A 64 9.02 2.34 3.94
C ILE A 64 9.31 2.23 2.44
N LEU A 65 10.52 1.82 2.10
CA LEU A 65 10.91 1.59 0.72
C LEU A 65 10.35 0.25 0.26
N ALA A 66 9.63 0.23 -0.85
CA ALA A 66 9.02 -0.98 -1.39
C ALA A 66 9.45 -1.18 -2.85
N PRO A 67 10.59 -1.86 -3.07
CA PRO A 67 11.07 -2.18 -4.42
C PRO A 67 10.01 -2.98 -5.17
N GLN A 68 9.50 -2.40 -6.25
CA GLN A 68 8.40 -2.98 -6.97
C GLN A 68 8.84 -4.19 -7.80
N MET A 69 8.21 -5.32 -7.56
CA MET A 69 8.34 -6.52 -8.37
C MET A 69 7.06 -6.75 -9.17
N ALA A 70 7.22 -7.07 -10.44
CA ALA A 70 6.15 -7.54 -11.31
C ALA A 70 6.71 -8.66 -12.19
N SER A 71 5.85 -9.60 -12.57
CA SER A 71 6.27 -10.62 -13.50
C SER A 71 5.76 -10.36 -14.89
N SER A 72 6.23 -10.60 -15.91
CA SER A 72 5.84 -10.81 -17.31
C SER A 72 5.05 -9.73 -18.04
N PHE A 73 4.07 -9.09 -17.45
CA PHE A 73 3.12 -8.27 -18.22
C PHE A 73 3.56 -6.84 -18.48
N ARG A 74 4.36 -6.27 -17.57
CA ARG A 74 4.64 -4.83 -17.56
C ARG A 74 6.08 -4.47 -17.87
N LEU A 75 6.96 -5.41 -17.80
CA LEU A 75 8.39 -5.20 -18.02
C LEU A 75 8.84 -5.95 -19.26
N ASP A 76 8.10 -5.93 -20.35
CA ASP A 76 8.50 -6.41 -21.70
C ASP A 76 9.55 -7.50 -21.65
N SER A 77 9.49 -8.42 -20.71
CA SER A 77 10.70 -9.00 -20.32
C SER A 77 10.55 -10.44 -19.94
N ASP A 78 11.50 -11.05 -20.23
CA ASP A 78 12.03 -12.32 -19.84
C ASP A 78 11.33 -12.85 -18.56
N PRO A 79 10.51 -13.90 -18.69
CA PRO A 79 9.93 -14.63 -17.55
C PRO A 79 10.99 -15.11 -16.55
N LEU A 80 12.26 -15.02 -16.90
CA LEU A 80 13.40 -15.39 -16.06
C LEU A 80 13.82 -14.29 -15.08
N ASN A 81 13.28 -13.10 -15.22
CA ASN A 81 13.73 -11.93 -14.43
C ASN A 81 13.20 -11.89 -12.99
N TRP A 82 12.29 -12.80 -12.60
CA TRP A 82 11.78 -12.88 -11.25
C TRP A 82 12.87 -13.11 -10.18
N LYS A 83 13.93 -13.88 -10.53
CA LYS A 83 15.07 -14.08 -9.62
C LYS A 83 15.85 -12.79 -9.39
N GLN A 84 16.05 -12.01 -10.44
CA GLN A 84 16.74 -10.72 -10.33
C GLN A 84 15.92 -9.71 -9.52
N ALA A 85 14.59 -9.71 -9.66
CA ALA A 85 13.71 -8.89 -8.87
C ALA A 85 13.78 -9.24 -7.36
N LEU A 86 13.76 -10.53 -7.03
CA LEU A 86 13.96 -10.99 -5.66
C LEU A 86 15.34 -10.62 -5.11
N GLU A 87 16.41 -10.83 -5.88
CA GLU A 87 17.77 -10.49 -5.44
C GLU A 87 17.95 -8.98 -5.24
N LYS A 88 17.36 -8.16 -6.11
CA LYS A 88 17.35 -6.70 -5.95
C LYS A 88 16.60 -6.30 -4.66
N THR A 89 15.44 -6.86 -4.42
CA THR A 89 14.66 -6.60 -3.20
C THR A 89 15.43 -7.04 -1.95
N LYS A 90 16.04 -8.22 -1.98
CA LYS A 90 16.91 -8.72 -0.92
C LYS A 90 18.07 -7.76 -0.63
N SER A 91 18.77 -7.33 -1.67
CA SER A 91 19.86 -6.35 -1.53
C SER A 91 19.39 -5.04 -0.90
N CYS A 92 18.20 -4.55 -1.28
CA CYS A 92 17.61 -3.37 -0.65
C CYS A 92 17.32 -3.59 0.84
N ILE A 93 16.80 -4.76 1.22
CA ILE A 93 16.55 -5.09 2.62
C ILE A 93 17.87 -5.08 3.39
N GLU A 94 18.88 -5.77 2.89
CA GLU A 94 20.20 -5.87 3.55
C GLU A 94 20.90 -4.52 3.73
N HIS A 95 20.68 -3.57 2.80
CA HIS A 95 21.31 -2.25 2.86
C HIS A 95 20.50 -1.23 3.67
N TYR A 96 19.18 -1.21 3.54
CA TYR A 96 18.36 -0.08 3.97
C TYR A 96 17.38 -0.41 5.09
N HIS A 97 17.06 -1.70 5.31
CA HIS A 97 16.06 -2.08 6.31
C HIS A 97 16.58 -1.85 7.72
N ASN A 98 16.06 -0.82 8.37
CA ASN A 98 16.31 -0.57 9.78
C ASN A 98 15.09 0.06 10.45
N PRO A 99 14.13 -0.73 10.93
CA PRO A 99 12.88 -0.24 11.51
C PRO A 99 13.10 0.61 12.79
N LYS A 100 14.27 0.47 13.45
CA LYS A 100 14.62 1.32 14.60
C LYS A 100 15.07 2.73 14.20
N ARG A 101 15.35 2.95 12.92
CA ARG A 101 15.66 4.25 12.33
C ARG A 101 14.46 4.77 11.54
N ARG A 102 14.68 5.71 10.61
CA ARG A 102 13.62 6.30 9.80
C ARG A 102 13.26 5.48 8.57
N MET A 103 14.15 4.62 8.09
CA MET A 103 13.96 3.88 6.85
C MET A 103 13.82 2.38 7.11
N SER A 104 12.79 1.78 6.55
CA SER A 104 12.58 0.34 6.48
C SER A 104 12.29 -0.10 5.05
N VAL A 105 12.27 -1.40 4.80
CA VAL A 105 11.98 -1.96 3.47
C VAL A 105 10.86 -2.98 3.59
N ALA A 106 9.90 -2.94 2.69
CA ALA A 106 8.86 -3.95 2.52
C ALA A 106 9.09 -4.74 1.23
N VAL A 107 8.65 -5.98 1.20
CA VAL A 107 8.66 -6.83 0.00
C VAL A 107 7.39 -6.55 -0.78
N HIS A 108 7.51 -6.04 -2.01
CA HIS A 108 6.38 -5.56 -2.80
C HIS A 108 6.23 -6.32 -4.11
N ILE A 109 5.12 -7.04 -4.24
CA ILE A 109 4.60 -7.47 -5.55
C ILE A 109 3.52 -6.48 -5.96
N HIS A 110 3.62 -5.90 -7.16
CA HIS A 110 2.67 -4.89 -7.61
C HIS A 110 1.25 -5.42 -7.60
N ASP A 111 0.98 -6.47 -8.35
CA ASP A 111 -0.34 -7.14 -8.40
C ASP A 111 -0.17 -8.66 -8.40
N LEU A 112 -0.96 -9.36 -7.61
CA LEU A 112 -0.92 -10.82 -7.56
C LEU A 112 -1.51 -11.47 -8.82
N TRP A 113 -2.49 -10.85 -9.48
CA TRP A 113 -3.14 -11.40 -10.67
C TRP A 113 -2.20 -11.44 -11.89
N ASP A 114 -1.14 -10.63 -11.88
CA ASP A 114 -0.13 -10.55 -12.93
C ASP A 114 1.23 -11.11 -12.46
N CYS A 115 1.21 -12.05 -11.55
CA CYS A 115 2.43 -12.55 -10.94
C CYS A 115 2.52 -14.07 -11.05
N MET A 116 3.71 -14.57 -11.43
CA MET A 116 3.97 -16.00 -11.42
C MET A 116 4.18 -16.53 -10.00
N GLU A 117 3.72 -17.75 -9.76
CA GLU A 117 3.78 -18.41 -8.44
C GLU A 117 5.17 -18.40 -7.80
N LYS A 118 6.22 -18.62 -8.60
CA LYS A 118 7.61 -18.63 -8.10
C LYS A 118 8.06 -17.28 -7.53
N LEU A 119 7.55 -16.18 -8.08
CA LEU A 119 7.82 -14.85 -7.54
C LEU A 119 7.03 -14.63 -6.26
N MET A 120 5.77 -15.10 -6.21
CA MET A 120 4.95 -15.04 -4.99
C MET A 120 5.62 -15.80 -3.85
N ASP A 121 6.05 -17.03 -4.09
CA ASP A 121 6.72 -17.87 -3.07
C ASP A 121 8.01 -17.22 -2.58
N GLY A 122 8.87 -16.78 -3.49
CA GLY A 122 10.12 -16.12 -3.12
C GLY A 122 9.93 -14.79 -2.38
N ALA A 123 8.87 -14.04 -2.69
CA ALA A 123 8.53 -12.81 -1.99
C ALA A 123 8.07 -13.09 -0.55
N LEU A 124 7.27 -14.13 -0.34
CA LEU A 124 6.86 -14.55 1.00
C LEU A 124 8.06 -15.02 1.83
N GLU A 125 8.92 -15.85 1.24
CA GLU A 125 10.15 -16.32 1.89
C GLU A 125 11.04 -15.14 2.32
N LEU A 126 11.22 -14.12 1.46
CA LEU A 126 11.97 -12.92 1.81
C LEU A 126 11.31 -12.13 2.96
N ALA A 127 10.00 -11.93 2.90
CA ALA A 127 9.29 -11.21 3.94
C ALA A 127 9.37 -11.91 5.30
N GLU A 128 9.33 -13.25 5.31
CA GLU A 128 9.49 -14.06 6.51
C GLU A 128 10.95 -14.05 7.02
N GLN A 129 11.91 -14.29 6.13
CA GLN A 129 13.33 -14.35 6.46
C GLN A 129 13.84 -13.07 7.13
N TYR A 130 13.39 -11.91 6.65
CA TYR A 130 13.86 -10.61 7.12
C TYR A 130 12.89 -9.92 8.08
N ASP A 131 11.85 -10.62 8.53
CA ASP A 131 10.82 -10.10 9.45
C ASP A 131 10.23 -8.76 8.99
N THR A 132 9.93 -8.66 7.69
CA THR A 132 9.36 -7.45 7.09
C THR A 132 7.96 -7.68 6.55
N ARG A 133 7.33 -6.65 6.00
CA ARG A 133 5.98 -6.72 5.44
C ARG A 133 6.00 -7.18 4.00
N PHE A 134 4.96 -7.92 3.63
CA PHE A 134 4.61 -8.23 2.26
C PHE A 134 3.48 -7.29 1.83
N VAL A 135 3.68 -6.49 0.79
CA VAL A 135 2.72 -5.50 0.33
C VAL A 135 2.32 -5.76 -1.12
N THR A 136 1.06 -5.51 -1.47
CA THR A 136 0.55 -5.71 -2.82
C THR A 136 -0.74 -4.93 -3.06
N HIS A 137 -1.00 -4.52 -4.30
CA HIS A 137 -2.33 -4.09 -4.71
C HIS A 137 -3.27 -5.31 -4.68
N PHE A 138 -4.46 -5.11 -4.17
CA PHE A 138 -5.38 -6.21 -3.96
C PHE A 138 -6.82 -5.77 -4.22
N TRP A 139 -7.47 -6.42 -5.18
CA TRP A 139 -8.87 -6.18 -5.52
C TRP A 139 -9.21 -4.71 -5.76
N GLU A 140 -8.35 -4.04 -6.52
CA GLU A 140 -8.52 -2.62 -6.86
C GLU A 140 -9.59 -2.43 -7.94
N PHE A 141 -9.53 -3.19 -9.04
CA PHE A 141 -10.41 -3.07 -10.20
C PHE A 141 -11.20 -4.35 -10.43
N GLN A 142 -12.45 -4.20 -10.87
CA GLN A 142 -13.33 -5.32 -11.18
C GLN A 142 -12.77 -6.26 -12.27
N ASN A 143 -12.20 -5.69 -13.32
CA ASN A 143 -11.61 -6.48 -14.42
C ASN A 143 -10.34 -7.24 -13.98
N ALA A 144 -9.57 -6.73 -13.02
CA ALA A 144 -8.43 -7.45 -12.45
C ALA A 144 -8.89 -8.67 -11.64
N VAL A 145 -9.96 -8.50 -10.85
CA VAL A 145 -10.59 -9.62 -10.12
C VAL A 145 -11.09 -10.71 -11.08
N GLU A 146 -11.82 -10.32 -12.14
CA GLU A 146 -12.36 -11.25 -13.12
C GLU A 146 -11.26 -12.03 -13.85
N ARG A 147 -10.18 -11.36 -14.25
CA ARG A 147 -9.01 -12.01 -14.88
C ARG A 147 -8.31 -12.98 -13.92
N ALA A 148 -8.13 -12.56 -12.67
CA ALA A 148 -7.53 -13.41 -11.66
C ALA A 148 -8.41 -14.64 -11.35
N ASP A 149 -9.70 -14.48 -11.20
CA ASP A 149 -10.65 -15.58 -10.97
C ASP A 149 -10.68 -16.56 -12.15
N GLU A 150 -10.57 -16.08 -13.38
CA GLU A 150 -10.42 -16.92 -14.57
C GLU A 150 -9.12 -17.73 -14.55
N MET A 151 -8.02 -17.10 -14.21
CA MET A 151 -6.68 -17.73 -14.14
C MET A 151 -6.63 -18.85 -13.11
N TRP A 152 -7.26 -18.65 -11.96
CA TRP A 152 -7.27 -19.58 -10.83
C TRP A 152 -8.61 -20.29 -10.62
N ARG A 153 -9.36 -20.49 -11.71
CA ARG A 153 -10.69 -21.11 -11.69
C ARG A 153 -10.71 -22.48 -11.01
N ASP A 154 -9.71 -23.31 -11.30
CA ASP A 154 -9.60 -24.67 -10.77
C ASP A 154 -9.35 -24.72 -9.26
N ASP A 155 -8.83 -23.61 -8.70
CA ASP A 155 -8.64 -23.44 -7.25
C ASP A 155 -9.86 -22.85 -6.53
N GLY A 156 -10.93 -22.58 -7.26
CA GLY A 156 -12.12 -21.92 -6.74
C GLY A 156 -12.04 -20.39 -6.77
N GLY A 157 -11.24 -19.84 -7.69
CA GLY A 157 -10.97 -18.42 -7.89
C GLY A 157 -9.69 -17.96 -7.23
N ALA A 158 -9.27 -16.76 -7.59
CA ALA A 158 -8.00 -16.20 -7.16
C ALA A 158 -7.89 -15.98 -5.65
N PHE A 159 -8.96 -15.52 -5.01
CA PHE A 159 -8.96 -15.36 -3.56
C PHE A 159 -8.65 -16.68 -2.83
N SER A 160 -9.33 -17.77 -3.24
CA SER A 160 -9.09 -19.11 -2.70
C SER A 160 -7.67 -19.59 -2.94
N HIS A 161 -7.13 -19.33 -4.14
CA HIS A 161 -5.75 -19.65 -4.49
C HIS A 161 -4.74 -18.92 -3.57
N TYR A 162 -4.89 -17.61 -3.40
CA TYR A 162 -3.99 -16.80 -2.57
C TYR A 162 -4.06 -17.18 -1.08
N MET A 163 -5.25 -17.49 -0.58
CA MET A 163 -5.42 -18.00 0.79
C MET A 163 -4.73 -19.36 0.99
N LYS A 164 -4.92 -20.31 0.07
CA LYS A 164 -4.28 -21.62 0.12
C LYS A 164 -2.75 -21.54 0.07
N ARG A 165 -2.18 -20.58 -0.66
CA ARG A 165 -0.74 -20.35 -0.74
C ARG A 165 -0.17 -19.58 0.45
N GLY A 166 -0.99 -19.10 1.35
CA GLY A 166 -0.52 -18.31 2.50
C GLY A 166 -0.04 -16.90 2.13
N LEU A 167 -0.54 -16.32 1.04
CA LEU A 167 -0.20 -14.94 0.62
C LEU A 167 -0.88 -13.88 1.48
N ILE A 168 -1.95 -14.25 2.20
CA ILE A 168 -2.71 -13.34 3.06
C ILE A 168 -2.51 -13.78 4.51
N THR A 169 -1.60 -13.10 5.20
CA THR A 169 -1.19 -13.39 6.59
C THR A 169 -1.12 -12.12 7.41
N SER A 170 -0.78 -12.20 8.68
CA SER A 170 -0.55 -11.04 9.55
C SER A 170 0.61 -10.13 9.11
N ARG A 171 1.44 -10.58 8.16
CA ARG A 171 2.49 -9.75 7.53
C ARG A 171 2.01 -9.02 6.30
N SER A 172 0.83 -9.37 5.77
CA SER A 172 0.34 -8.84 4.50
C SER A 172 -0.32 -7.48 4.70
N VAL A 173 0.05 -6.54 3.83
CA VAL A 173 -0.55 -5.22 3.71
C VAL A 173 -1.16 -5.14 2.32
N LEU A 174 -2.47 -5.13 2.27
CA LEU A 174 -3.26 -5.19 1.05
C LEU A 174 -3.75 -3.79 0.71
N PHE A 175 -3.33 -3.26 -0.44
CA PHE A 175 -3.76 -1.94 -0.88
C PHE A 175 -5.15 -2.02 -1.52
N HIS A 176 -5.96 -0.99 -1.35
CA HIS A 176 -7.31 -0.80 -1.87
C HIS A 176 -8.38 -1.71 -1.26
N GLY A 177 -8.48 -2.97 -1.67
CA GLY A 177 -9.57 -3.86 -1.25
C GLY A 177 -10.96 -3.37 -1.67
N SER A 178 -11.05 -2.54 -2.73
CA SER A 178 -12.29 -1.87 -3.15
C SER A 178 -13.33 -2.82 -3.73
N MET A 179 -12.90 -3.97 -4.27
CA MET A 179 -13.75 -5.02 -4.84
C MET A 179 -13.92 -6.24 -3.92
N LEU A 180 -13.45 -6.17 -2.66
CA LEU A 180 -13.63 -7.25 -1.69
C LEU A 180 -15.11 -7.50 -1.38
N ARG A 181 -15.49 -8.75 -1.43
CA ARG A 181 -16.82 -9.25 -1.05
C ARG A 181 -16.87 -9.56 0.45
N GLU A 182 -18.06 -9.51 1.06
CA GLU A 182 -18.22 -9.77 2.50
C GLU A 182 -17.57 -11.08 2.99
N PRO A 183 -17.73 -12.23 2.30
CA PRO A 183 -17.06 -13.48 2.71
C PRO A 183 -15.53 -13.41 2.65
N GLU A 184 -14.98 -12.65 1.71
CA GLU A 184 -13.52 -12.42 1.61
C GLU A 184 -13.02 -11.54 2.73
N ILE A 185 -13.78 -10.49 3.09
CA ILE A 185 -13.48 -9.64 4.25
C ILE A 185 -13.47 -10.46 5.54
N GLU A 186 -14.47 -11.33 5.74
CA GLU A 186 -14.54 -12.22 6.91
C GLU A 186 -13.35 -13.19 6.94
N ALA A 187 -12.96 -13.73 5.81
CA ALA A 187 -11.79 -14.61 5.73
C ALA A 187 -10.48 -13.88 6.02
N ILE A 188 -10.29 -12.65 5.49
CA ILE A 188 -9.12 -11.81 5.77
C ILE A 188 -9.04 -11.45 7.26
N ALA A 189 -10.16 -11.18 7.91
CA ALA A 189 -10.20 -10.85 9.34
C ALA A 189 -9.52 -11.91 10.21
N GLY A 190 -9.63 -13.19 9.84
CA GLY A 190 -8.99 -14.31 10.53
C GLY A 190 -7.47 -14.40 10.36
N THR A 191 -6.89 -13.69 9.39
CA THR A 191 -5.46 -13.79 9.04
C THR A 191 -4.57 -12.79 9.78
N GLY A 192 -5.14 -11.70 10.26
CA GLY A 192 -4.40 -10.56 10.81
C GLY A 192 -3.79 -9.63 9.77
N ALA A 193 -4.07 -9.81 8.48
CA ALA A 193 -3.67 -8.89 7.42
C ALA A 193 -4.29 -7.50 7.62
N SER A 194 -3.59 -6.49 7.12
CA SER A 194 -4.06 -5.10 7.14
C SER A 194 -4.50 -4.65 5.76
N ILE A 195 -5.47 -3.74 5.70
CA ILE A 195 -5.91 -3.10 4.45
C ILE A 195 -5.51 -1.62 4.49
N ILE A 196 -4.91 -1.12 3.42
CA ILE A 196 -4.68 0.32 3.22
C ILE A 196 -5.76 0.85 2.30
N HIS A 197 -6.62 1.69 2.85
CA HIS A 197 -7.69 2.34 2.13
C HIS A 197 -7.18 3.60 1.43
N ASN A 198 -7.38 3.70 0.12
CA ASN A 198 -6.97 4.82 -0.73
C ASN A 198 -8.22 5.55 -1.27
N PRO A 199 -8.93 6.35 -0.47
CA PRO A 199 -10.25 6.87 -0.82
C PRO A 199 -10.24 7.80 -2.05
N ASP A 200 -9.16 8.54 -2.27
CA ASP A 200 -9.02 9.46 -3.40
C ASP A 200 -8.97 8.69 -4.72
N ILE A 201 -7.98 7.81 -4.86
CA ILE A 201 -7.79 7.04 -6.08
C ILE A 201 -8.93 6.06 -6.33
N ASN A 202 -9.43 5.40 -5.30
CA ASN A 202 -10.56 4.50 -5.45
C ASN A 202 -11.82 5.25 -5.93
N GLY A 203 -12.06 6.47 -5.42
CA GLY A 203 -13.18 7.30 -5.87
C GLY A 203 -13.03 7.83 -7.28
N THR A 204 -11.81 8.24 -7.68
CA THR A 204 -11.56 8.85 -8.99
C THR A 204 -11.37 7.83 -10.10
N ASN A 205 -10.72 6.69 -9.83
CA ASN A 205 -10.31 5.74 -10.87
C ASN A 205 -11.08 4.43 -10.86
N CYS A 206 -11.42 3.91 -9.68
CA CYS A 206 -12.09 2.61 -9.58
C CYS A 206 -13.61 2.73 -9.60
N GLY A 207 -14.17 3.92 -9.33
CA GLY A 207 -15.61 4.13 -9.21
C GLY A 207 -16.24 3.38 -8.04
N ASN A 208 -15.44 2.88 -7.12
CA ASN A 208 -15.85 2.14 -5.92
C ASN A 208 -14.81 2.34 -4.81
N CYS A 209 -15.18 2.07 -3.57
CA CYS A 209 -14.29 2.12 -2.42
C CYS A 209 -14.40 0.86 -1.57
N ALA A 210 -13.33 0.56 -0.83
CA ALA A 210 -13.30 -0.51 0.15
C ALA A 210 -14.48 -0.40 1.14
N TYR A 211 -15.02 -1.53 1.58
CA TYR A 211 -16.12 -1.55 2.54
C TYR A 211 -15.59 -1.41 3.97
N VAL A 212 -14.95 -0.28 4.26
CA VAL A 212 -14.24 -0.02 5.53
C VAL A 212 -15.11 -0.22 6.77
N PRO A 213 -16.38 0.26 6.84
CA PRO A 213 -17.21 -0.01 8.02
C PRO A 213 -17.36 -1.49 8.35
N TYR A 214 -17.51 -2.33 7.33
CA TYR A 214 -17.62 -3.78 7.50
C TYR A 214 -16.28 -4.43 7.86
N MET A 215 -15.17 -3.95 7.28
CA MET A 215 -13.82 -4.38 7.63
C MET A 215 -13.52 -4.12 9.11
N LEU A 216 -13.79 -2.90 9.60
CA LEU A 216 -13.59 -2.52 11.00
C LEU A 216 -14.48 -3.33 11.95
N LYS A 217 -15.74 -3.58 11.58
CA LYS A 217 -16.66 -4.42 12.35
C LYS A 217 -16.12 -5.85 12.51
N ASN A 218 -15.48 -6.39 11.49
CA ASN A 218 -14.85 -7.71 11.50
C ASN A 218 -13.43 -7.72 12.09
N GLY A 219 -12.94 -6.60 12.62
CA GLY A 219 -11.66 -6.51 13.31
C GLY A 219 -10.43 -6.38 12.39
N ILE A 220 -10.64 -6.14 11.10
CA ILE A 220 -9.51 -5.87 10.18
C ILE A 220 -8.87 -4.53 10.55
N ASN A 221 -7.55 -4.52 10.65
CA ASN A 221 -6.80 -3.28 10.77
C ASN A 221 -6.82 -2.51 9.44
N VAL A 222 -7.30 -1.28 9.48
CA VAL A 222 -7.35 -0.41 8.30
C VAL A 222 -6.43 0.78 8.50
N GLY A 223 -5.50 0.95 7.56
CA GLY A 223 -4.68 2.14 7.41
C GLY A 223 -5.21 3.05 6.30
N LEU A 224 -4.63 4.24 6.19
CA LEU A 224 -4.98 5.24 5.19
C LEU A 224 -3.80 5.50 4.26
N GLY A 225 -4.04 5.46 2.97
CA GLY A 225 -3.06 5.74 1.93
C GLY A 225 -3.56 6.73 0.89
N SER A 226 -2.70 7.10 -0.02
CA SER A 226 -2.99 8.07 -1.08
C SER A 226 -2.75 7.52 -2.49
N ASP A 227 -2.02 6.41 -2.60
CA ASP A 227 -1.53 5.95 -3.91
C ASP A 227 -0.77 7.08 -4.63
N TYR A 228 -0.98 7.33 -5.91
CA TYR A 228 -0.44 8.48 -6.62
C TYR A 228 -1.29 9.76 -6.47
N GLY A 229 -2.27 9.75 -5.57
CA GLY A 229 -3.06 10.93 -5.21
C GLY A 229 -2.31 11.90 -4.30
N SER A 230 -3.07 12.75 -3.63
CA SER A 230 -2.50 13.74 -2.71
C SER A 230 -1.96 13.09 -1.44
N LEU A 231 -0.72 13.41 -1.06
CA LEU A 231 -0.11 13.01 0.21
C LEU A 231 -0.63 13.85 1.42
N ASP A 232 -1.79 14.49 1.27
CA ASP A 232 -2.46 15.24 2.32
C ASP A 232 -3.35 14.32 3.16
N ALA A 233 -2.85 13.91 4.32
CA ALA A 233 -3.55 13.03 5.23
C ALA A 233 -4.89 13.63 5.73
N MET A 234 -4.98 14.96 5.87
CA MET A 234 -6.22 15.62 6.32
C MET A 234 -7.32 15.52 5.26
N SER A 235 -6.97 15.76 4.00
CA SER A 235 -7.90 15.57 2.88
C SER A 235 -8.32 14.12 2.71
N ALA A 236 -7.39 13.17 2.84
CA ALA A 236 -7.70 11.75 2.77
C ALA A 236 -8.64 11.29 3.91
N MET A 237 -8.43 11.75 5.14
CA MET A 237 -9.33 11.49 6.27
C MET A 237 -10.73 12.04 6.04
N LYS A 238 -10.84 13.28 5.54
CA LYS A 238 -12.13 13.91 5.20
C LYS A 238 -12.84 13.10 4.10
N LEU A 239 -12.13 12.72 3.06
CA LEU A 239 -12.69 11.97 1.95
C LEU A 239 -13.16 10.58 2.39
N MET A 240 -12.40 9.88 3.24
CA MET A 240 -12.81 8.62 3.85
C MET A 240 -14.16 8.74 4.57
N LEU A 241 -14.39 9.79 5.35
CA LEU A 241 -15.69 10.04 5.99
C LEU A 241 -16.81 10.28 4.96
N ILE A 242 -16.55 11.09 3.95
CA ILE A 242 -17.54 11.44 2.94
C ILE A 242 -17.98 10.21 2.16
N VAL A 243 -17.03 9.45 1.60
CA VAL A 243 -17.38 8.31 0.73
C VAL A 243 -18.17 7.24 1.46
N HIS A 244 -17.84 6.95 2.72
CA HIS A 244 -18.57 5.93 3.48
C HIS A 244 -19.96 6.37 3.96
N ASN A 245 -20.17 7.66 4.14
CA ASN A 245 -21.49 8.19 4.51
C ASN A 245 -22.46 8.31 3.33
N ILE A 246 -21.97 8.37 2.09
CA ILE A 246 -22.80 8.46 0.89
C ILE A 246 -23.00 7.12 0.17
N MET A 247 -22.14 6.11 0.41
CA MET A 247 -22.26 4.80 -0.24
C MET A 247 -23.54 4.08 0.21
N PRO A 248 -24.29 3.46 -0.74
CA PRO A 248 -25.55 2.77 -0.43
C PRO A 248 -25.30 1.37 0.13
N ARG A 249 -24.68 1.25 1.29
CA ARG A 249 -24.41 -0.02 2.00
C ARG A 249 -25.10 -0.03 3.37
N ALA A 250 -25.36 -1.23 3.92
CA ALA A 250 -26.09 -1.40 5.15
C ALA A 250 -25.41 -0.74 6.36
N GLU A 251 -24.08 -0.87 6.44
CA GLU A 251 -23.26 -0.29 7.49
C GLU A 251 -22.58 0.97 6.98
N ARG A 252 -23.27 2.10 7.05
CA ARG A 252 -22.79 3.36 6.46
C ARG A 252 -22.00 4.23 7.43
N VAL A 253 -22.29 4.11 8.72
CA VAL A 253 -21.78 5.07 9.69
C VAL A 253 -20.35 4.69 10.06
N LEU A 254 -19.41 5.41 9.49
CA LEU A 254 -18.02 5.37 9.93
C LEU A 254 -17.89 6.28 11.18
N PRO A 255 -17.36 5.77 12.31
CA PRO A 255 -17.09 6.61 13.47
C PRO A 255 -16.13 7.75 13.12
N TYR A 256 -16.38 8.95 13.63
CA TYR A 256 -15.53 10.13 13.34
C TYR A 256 -14.06 9.95 13.67
N GLN A 257 -13.75 9.07 14.63
CA GLN A 257 -12.38 8.76 15.02
C GLN A 257 -11.68 7.79 14.05
N ALA A 258 -12.46 7.03 13.27
CA ALA A 258 -11.89 5.98 12.42
C ALA A 258 -10.89 6.49 11.38
N PRO A 259 -11.12 7.61 10.66
CA PRO A 259 -10.11 8.13 9.73
C PRO A 259 -8.84 8.60 10.43
N PHE A 260 -8.96 9.20 11.61
CA PHE A 260 -7.79 9.60 12.39
C PHE A 260 -6.98 8.38 12.85
N TYR A 261 -7.67 7.34 13.34
CA TYR A 261 -7.03 6.09 13.70
C TYR A 261 -6.34 5.45 12.47
N ALA A 262 -7.02 5.41 11.33
CA ALA A 262 -6.48 4.85 10.09
C ALA A 262 -5.21 5.60 9.62
N ALA A 263 -5.22 6.94 9.70
CA ALA A 263 -4.07 7.78 9.34
C ALA A 263 -2.89 7.71 10.32
N THR A 264 -3.10 7.18 11.52
CA THR A 264 -2.09 7.11 12.58
C THR A 264 -1.78 5.67 12.99
N MET A 265 -2.43 5.17 14.03
CA MET A 265 -2.20 3.83 14.57
C MET A 265 -2.54 2.70 13.57
N GLY A 266 -3.57 2.86 12.75
CA GLY A 266 -3.96 1.88 11.74
C GLY A 266 -2.85 1.67 10.71
N SER A 267 -2.31 2.76 10.16
CA SER A 267 -1.16 2.71 9.24
C SER A 267 0.10 2.21 9.94
N ALA A 268 0.39 2.68 11.16
CA ALA A 268 1.55 2.21 11.91
C ALA A 268 1.50 0.69 12.15
N ARG A 269 0.35 0.13 12.55
CA ARG A 269 0.15 -1.32 12.74
C ARG A 269 0.32 -2.11 11.46
N ALA A 270 -0.20 -1.62 10.35
CA ALA A 270 -0.06 -2.28 9.06
C ALA A 270 1.41 -2.57 8.75
N TYR A 271 2.29 -1.62 9.05
CA TYR A 271 3.73 -1.76 8.81
C TYR A 271 4.53 -2.27 10.02
N GLY A 272 3.87 -2.65 11.14
CA GLY A 272 4.55 -3.13 12.35
C GLY A 272 5.35 -2.06 13.08
N LEU A 273 4.96 -0.79 12.91
CA LEU A 273 5.61 0.37 13.52
C LEU A 273 4.82 0.95 14.69
N ASP A 274 3.75 0.31 15.13
CA ASP A 274 2.84 0.81 16.18
C ASP A 274 3.47 0.88 17.57
N GLN A 275 4.60 0.22 17.79
CA GLN A 275 5.42 0.39 19.00
C GLN A 275 6.38 1.57 18.90
N GLU A 276 6.61 2.09 17.69
CA GLU A 276 7.57 3.16 17.43
C GLU A 276 6.89 4.52 17.14
N ILE A 277 5.73 4.50 16.47
CA ILE A 277 4.99 5.68 16.00
C ILE A 277 3.47 5.47 16.08
N GLY A 278 2.69 6.43 15.62
CA GLY A 278 1.22 6.35 15.46
C GLY A 278 0.43 6.87 16.65
N SER A 279 1.07 7.04 17.82
CA SER A 279 0.48 7.66 19.01
C SER A 279 1.52 8.44 19.80
N ILE A 280 1.07 9.36 20.64
CA ILE A 280 1.93 10.17 21.53
C ILE A 280 2.04 9.44 22.86
N GLU A 281 3.11 8.67 23.03
CA GLU A 281 3.39 7.87 24.21
C GLU A 281 4.87 7.96 24.59
N PRO A 282 5.22 7.87 25.90
CA PRO A 282 6.62 7.81 26.31
C PRO A 282 7.36 6.65 25.66
N GLY A 283 8.52 6.92 25.08
CA GLY A 283 9.35 5.91 24.42
C GLY A 283 9.15 5.80 22.91
N LYS A 284 8.06 6.29 22.36
CA LYS A 284 7.85 6.36 20.90
C LYS A 284 8.64 7.51 20.26
N LYS A 285 8.83 7.40 18.95
CA LYS A 285 9.50 8.44 18.14
C LYS A 285 8.60 9.68 18.04
N ALA A 286 9.23 10.84 17.98
CA ALA A 286 8.54 12.13 17.90
C ALA A 286 8.13 12.48 16.45
N ASP A 287 7.44 11.57 15.78
CA ASP A 287 6.79 11.82 14.49
C ASP A 287 5.48 12.60 14.77
N ILE A 288 5.62 13.87 15.15
CA ILE A 288 4.55 14.71 15.68
C ILE A 288 4.37 15.93 14.80
N ILE A 289 3.13 16.28 14.52
CA ILE A 289 2.76 17.53 13.86
C ILE A 289 2.02 18.46 14.84
N THR A 290 2.11 19.75 14.59
CA THR A 290 1.30 20.77 15.28
C THR A 290 0.44 21.51 14.26
N ILE A 291 -0.83 21.74 14.60
CA ILE A 291 -1.77 22.43 13.74
C ILE A 291 -2.17 23.74 14.39
N ASP A 292 -1.86 24.86 13.71
CA ASP A 292 -2.31 26.18 14.16
C ASP A 292 -3.75 26.44 13.68
N LEU A 293 -4.72 26.14 14.52
CA LEU A 293 -6.14 26.33 14.22
C LEU A 293 -6.54 27.78 13.94
N LYS A 294 -5.72 28.76 14.32
CA LYS A 294 -6.00 30.19 14.03
C LYS A 294 -5.63 30.58 12.59
N LYS A 295 -4.76 29.80 11.95
CA LYS A 295 -4.29 30.04 10.59
C LYS A 295 -4.78 28.98 9.60
N ALA A 296 -5.44 27.94 10.08
CA ALA A 296 -5.96 26.91 9.21
C ALA A 296 -7.05 27.49 8.28
N PRO A 297 -6.98 27.29 6.99
CA PRO A 297 -8.08 27.61 6.08
C PRO A 297 -9.30 26.75 6.47
N HIS A 298 -10.46 27.37 6.54
CA HIS A 298 -11.71 26.74 6.91
C HIS A 298 -12.35 26.01 5.73
#